data_db1d966a93fa2737a4fa9a42406d9f3c
#
_entry.id   db1d966a93fa2737a4fa9a42406d9f3c
#
_cell.length_a   1.000
_cell.length_b   1.000
_cell.length_c   1.000
_cell.angle_alpha   90.00
_cell.angle_beta   90.00
_cell.angle_gamma   90.00
#
_symmetry.space_group_name_H-M   'P 1'
#
loop_
_entity.id
_entity.type
_entity.pdbx_description
1 polymer ?
#
loop_
_entity_poly.entity_id
_entity_poly.type
_entity_poly.pdbx_seq_one_letter_code
_entity_poly.pdbx_strand_id
1 'polypeptide(L)'
;MRRSLVAMAAVLLSCVIGGANEKPPVVQDLIHATPAKIKKAALAMLVLDGYTVAYYTASQLRISRQWSSEETIRFNTHHWTNGPVSNCQHVLTLILLPVGLDQAISVTMHRDTVCHADGGWKIWTGDNEKDVQWMQTTLANLKAKIEGADQRH
;
A
#
# COMPACT_ATOMS: atom_id res chain seq x y z
N MET A 1 -25.25 -3.15 58.23
CA MET A 1 -23.79 -3.01 58.01
C MET A 1 -23.39 -3.80 56.77
N ARG A 2 -23.21 -3.12 55.63
CA ARG A 2 -22.75 -3.72 54.36
C ARG A 2 -21.36 -3.13 54.04
N ARG A 3 -20.34 -3.97 54.07
CA ARG A 3 -18.98 -3.61 53.72
C ARG A 3 -18.81 -3.81 52.22
N SER A 4 -18.61 -2.74 51.48
CA SER A 4 -18.23 -2.73 50.06
C SER A 4 -16.75 -3.08 49.94
N LEU A 5 -16.43 -4.17 49.26
CA LEU A 5 -15.08 -4.51 48.82
C LEU A 5 -14.82 -3.79 47.49
N VAL A 6 -13.90 -2.85 47.53
CA VAL A 6 -13.34 -2.22 46.32
C VAL A 6 -12.26 -3.14 45.79
N ALA A 7 -12.51 -3.75 44.65
CA ALA A 7 -11.51 -4.53 43.92
C ALA A 7 -10.61 -3.56 43.11
N MET A 8 -9.36 -3.48 43.53
CA MET A 8 -8.31 -2.72 42.88
C MET A 8 -7.75 -3.55 41.73
N ALA A 9 -8.12 -3.24 40.49
CA ALA A 9 -7.57 -3.87 39.29
C ALA A 9 -6.17 -3.31 39.04
N ALA A 10 -5.15 -4.09 39.28
CA ALA A 10 -3.78 -3.80 38.91
C ALA A 10 -3.63 -3.96 37.40
N VAL A 11 -3.48 -2.88 36.68
CA VAL A 11 -3.10 -2.88 35.25
C VAL A 11 -1.61 -3.16 35.17
N LEU A 12 -1.27 -4.40 34.85
CA LEU A 12 0.10 -4.78 34.51
C LEU A 12 0.43 -4.20 33.12
N LEU A 13 1.20 -3.11 33.11
CA LEU A 13 1.80 -2.52 31.93
C LEU A 13 2.97 -3.43 31.49
N SER A 14 2.70 -4.42 30.64
CA SER A 14 3.74 -5.24 30.03
C SER A 14 4.45 -4.41 28.96
N CYS A 15 5.61 -3.84 29.32
CA CYS A 15 6.57 -3.34 28.34
C CYS A 15 7.13 -4.52 27.56
N VAL A 16 6.55 -4.81 26.42
CA VAL A 16 7.15 -5.71 25.42
C VAL A 16 8.24 -4.91 24.70
N ILE A 17 9.48 -5.12 25.12
CA ILE A 17 10.64 -4.75 24.32
C ILE A 17 10.77 -5.84 23.26
N GLY A 18 10.01 -5.70 22.17
CA GLY A 18 10.08 -6.55 20.99
C GLY A 18 11.02 -5.91 19.97
N GLY A 19 12.13 -6.59 19.68
CA GLY A 19 13.05 -6.21 18.62
C GLY A 19 12.34 -6.14 17.28
N ALA A 20 12.62 -5.07 16.53
CA ALA A 20 11.99 -4.68 15.29
C ALA A 20 12.24 -5.69 14.16
N ASN A 21 11.26 -6.54 13.95
CA ASN A 21 10.88 -7.04 12.63
C ASN A 21 9.44 -6.54 12.37
N GLU A 22 9.24 -5.24 12.42
CA GLU A 22 7.97 -4.66 12.03
C GLU A 22 7.76 -4.96 10.55
N LYS A 23 6.76 -5.79 10.27
CA LYS A 23 6.31 -6.00 8.89
C LYS A 23 5.93 -4.63 8.34
N PRO A 24 6.27 -4.33 7.06
CA PRO A 24 5.89 -3.07 6.44
C PRO A 24 4.39 -2.84 6.62
N PRO A 25 3.97 -1.61 6.88
CA PRO A 25 2.57 -1.30 7.13
C PRO A 25 1.74 -1.69 5.92
N VAL A 26 0.74 -2.54 6.14
CA VAL A 26 -0.18 -3.00 5.11
C VAL A 26 -1.29 -1.98 4.98
N VAL A 27 -1.43 -1.35 3.82
CA VAL A 27 -2.55 -0.48 3.50
C VAL A 27 -3.66 -1.32 2.89
N GLN A 28 -4.82 -1.34 3.55
CA GLN A 28 -5.95 -2.19 3.18
C GLN A 28 -7.28 -1.47 3.42
N ASP A 29 -8.25 -1.69 2.52
CA ASP A 29 -9.65 -1.25 2.71
C ASP A 29 -10.61 -2.28 2.10
N LEU A 30 -11.89 -2.18 2.49
CA LEU A 30 -12.99 -2.96 1.92
C LEU A 30 -13.72 -2.12 0.87
N ILE A 31 -13.88 -2.66 -0.32
CA ILE A 31 -14.60 -2.01 -1.42
C ILE A 31 -15.74 -2.93 -1.90
N HIS A 32 -16.95 -2.40 -1.94
CA HIS A 32 -18.14 -3.13 -2.42
C HIS A 32 -18.24 -3.02 -3.93
N ALA A 33 -17.52 -3.86 -4.62
CA ALA A 33 -17.53 -3.95 -6.08
C ALA A 33 -16.88 -5.26 -6.56
N THR A 34 -17.08 -5.61 -7.81
CA THR A 34 -16.37 -6.75 -8.42
C THR A 34 -14.88 -6.46 -8.59
N PRO A 35 -14.00 -7.47 -8.54
CA PRO A 35 -12.56 -7.28 -8.80
C PRO A 35 -12.27 -6.61 -10.14
N ALA A 36 -13.07 -6.91 -11.17
CA ALA A 36 -12.94 -6.30 -12.49
C ALA A 36 -13.23 -4.79 -12.46
N LYS A 37 -14.28 -4.36 -11.75
CA LYS A 37 -14.64 -2.95 -11.58
C LYS A 37 -13.55 -2.20 -10.81
N ILE A 38 -13.02 -2.80 -9.74
CA ILE A 38 -11.94 -2.23 -8.93
C ILE A 38 -10.67 -2.03 -9.79
N LYS A 39 -10.25 -3.06 -10.52
CA LYS A 39 -9.07 -2.98 -11.38
C LYS A 39 -9.23 -1.96 -12.51
N LYS A 40 -10.40 -1.90 -13.16
CA LYS A 40 -10.69 -0.90 -14.19
C LYS A 40 -10.62 0.53 -13.63
N ALA A 41 -11.20 0.76 -12.44
CA ALA A 41 -11.15 2.07 -11.80
C ALA A 41 -9.73 2.45 -11.37
N ALA A 42 -8.96 1.51 -10.81
CA ALA A 42 -7.57 1.72 -10.44
C ALA A 42 -6.71 2.09 -11.66
N LEU A 43 -6.84 1.36 -12.77
CA LEU A 43 -6.13 1.69 -14.01
C LEU A 43 -6.50 3.06 -14.54
N ALA A 44 -7.81 3.39 -14.60
CA ALA A 44 -8.24 4.70 -15.09
C ALA A 44 -7.74 5.87 -14.22
N MET A 45 -7.44 5.63 -12.95
CA MET A 45 -6.90 6.63 -12.04
C MET A 45 -5.37 6.72 -12.15
N LEU A 46 -4.69 5.60 -12.14
CA LEU A 46 -3.22 5.53 -12.03
C LEU A 46 -2.49 5.69 -13.38
N VAL A 47 -3.17 5.42 -14.51
CA VAL A 47 -2.63 5.75 -15.84
C VAL A 47 -2.38 7.24 -16.01
N LEU A 48 -3.18 8.11 -15.37
CA LEU A 48 -2.96 9.55 -15.38
C LEU A 48 -1.68 9.94 -14.63
N ASP A 49 -1.24 9.12 -13.68
CA ASP A 49 0.00 9.29 -12.94
C ASP A 49 1.21 8.59 -13.61
N GLY A 50 1.04 8.13 -14.86
CA GLY A 50 2.08 7.51 -15.67
C GLY A 50 2.34 6.03 -15.39
N TYR A 51 1.46 5.35 -14.66
CA TYR A 51 1.58 3.90 -14.45
C TYR A 51 1.11 3.12 -15.68
N THR A 52 1.78 2.02 -15.94
CA THR A 52 1.45 1.04 -16.98
C THR A 52 1.25 -0.34 -16.39
N VAL A 53 0.45 -1.17 -17.04
CA VAL A 53 0.20 -2.54 -16.58
C VAL A 53 1.45 -3.39 -16.78
N ALA A 54 1.93 -3.99 -15.68
CA ALA A 54 3.02 -4.96 -15.70
C ALA A 54 2.50 -6.41 -15.60
N TYR A 55 1.43 -6.63 -14.82
CA TYR A 55 0.88 -7.96 -14.58
C TYR A 55 -0.59 -7.86 -14.16
N TYR A 56 -1.41 -8.81 -14.63
CA TYR A 56 -2.86 -8.80 -14.40
C TYR A 56 -3.39 -10.22 -14.23
N THR A 57 -4.02 -10.53 -13.09
CA THR A 57 -4.75 -11.78 -12.84
C THR A 57 -6.15 -11.52 -12.28
N ALA A 58 -6.89 -12.57 -11.96
CA ALA A 58 -8.20 -12.43 -11.31
C ALA A 58 -8.12 -11.67 -9.98
N SER A 59 -7.12 -12.00 -9.15
CA SER A 59 -6.96 -11.48 -7.78
C SER A 59 -5.85 -10.44 -7.62
N GLN A 60 -5.12 -10.09 -8.69
CA GLN A 60 -3.98 -9.17 -8.58
C GLN A 60 -3.90 -8.23 -9.77
N LEU A 61 -3.55 -6.98 -9.50
CA LEU A 61 -3.12 -6.00 -10.47
C LEU A 61 -1.76 -5.48 -10.06
N ARG A 62 -0.76 -5.61 -10.93
CA ARG A 62 0.57 -5.01 -10.75
C ARG A 62 0.81 -4.02 -11.87
N ILE A 63 1.15 -2.81 -11.50
CA ILE A 63 1.43 -1.71 -12.40
C ILE A 63 2.76 -1.08 -12.04
N SER A 64 3.43 -0.48 -12.99
CA SER A 64 4.72 0.18 -12.76
C SER A 64 4.80 1.53 -13.45
N ARG A 65 5.58 2.43 -12.86
CA ARG A 65 5.93 3.73 -13.41
C ARG A 65 7.43 3.94 -13.32
N GLN A 66 8.06 4.22 -14.45
CA GLN A 66 9.46 4.59 -14.47
C GLN A 66 9.68 5.92 -13.75
N TRP A 67 10.79 6.03 -13.04
CA TRP A 67 11.21 7.29 -12.45
C TRP A 67 11.67 8.25 -13.54
N SER A 68 11.45 9.54 -13.31
CA SER A 68 12.09 10.58 -14.08
C SER A 68 13.59 10.66 -13.74
N SER A 69 14.36 11.29 -14.59
CA SER A 69 15.78 11.55 -14.31
C SER A 69 15.95 12.36 -13.01
N GLU A 70 15.04 13.30 -12.73
CA GLU A 70 15.06 14.12 -11.52
C GLU A 70 14.83 13.29 -10.26
N GLU A 71 13.86 12.35 -10.27
CA GLU A 71 13.61 11.42 -9.15
C GLU A 71 14.84 10.57 -8.86
N THR A 72 15.50 10.05 -9.90
CA THR A 72 16.72 9.25 -9.79
C THR A 72 17.88 10.05 -9.21
N ILE A 73 18.10 11.28 -9.69
CA ILE A 73 19.15 12.18 -9.19
C ILE A 73 18.90 12.51 -7.72
N ARG A 74 17.65 12.86 -7.37
CA ARG A 74 17.27 13.18 -5.99
C ARG A 74 17.53 12.00 -5.06
N PHE A 75 17.17 10.79 -5.46
CA PHE A 75 17.45 9.58 -4.69
C PHE A 75 18.95 9.36 -4.48
N ASN A 76 19.73 9.40 -5.55
CA ASN A 76 21.19 9.24 -5.51
C ASN A 76 21.88 10.30 -4.64
N THR A 77 21.34 11.52 -4.56
CA THR A 77 21.89 12.59 -3.73
C THR A 77 21.65 12.34 -2.23
N HIS A 78 20.59 11.65 -1.85
CA HIS A 78 20.22 11.45 -0.45
C HIS A 78 20.57 10.06 0.11
N HIS A 79 20.90 9.09 -0.75
CA HIS A 79 21.12 7.68 -0.36
C HIS A 79 22.49 7.17 -0.78
N TRP A 80 23.57 7.83 -0.32
CA TRP A 80 24.96 7.52 -0.68
C TRP A 80 25.49 6.17 -0.21
N THR A 81 24.83 5.50 0.72
CA THR A 81 25.36 4.31 1.40
C THR A 81 25.34 3.03 0.55
N ASN A 82 24.60 2.99 -0.55
CA ASN A 82 24.42 1.78 -1.36
C ASN A 82 24.87 1.90 -2.82
N GLY A 83 25.69 2.91 -3.14
CA GLY A 83 26.09 3.21 -4.51
C GLY A 83 24.96 3.85 -5.35
N PRO A 84 25.29 4.37 -6.54
CA PRO A 84 24.31 4.99 -7.42
C PRO A 84 23.33 3.96 -7.96
N VAL A 85 22.06 4.37 -8.09
CA VAL A 85 21.02 3.57 -8.71
C VAL A 85 20.64 4.14 -10.08
N SER A 86 20.14 3.28 -10.95
CA SER A 86 19.64 3.61 -12.28
C SER A 86 18.39 2.79 -12.62
N ASN A 87 17.69 3.16 -13.69
CA ASN A 87 16.52 2.43 -14.18
C ASN A 87 15.49 2.13 -13.07
N CYS A 88 15.24 3.12 -12.20
CA CYS A 88 14.30 2.97 -11.10
C CYS A 88 12.86 3.01 -11.57
N GLN A 89 12.02 2.22 -10.93
CA GLN A 89 10.57 2.25 -11.13
C GLN A 89 9.83 2.09 -9.81
N HIS A 90 8.69 2.77 -9.69
CA HIS A 90 7.71 2.42 -8.69
C HIS A 90 6.87 1.24 -9.19
N VAL A 91 6.71 0.24 -8.36
CA VAL A 91 5.85 -0.91 -8.62
C VAL A 91 4.74 -0.90 -7.59
N LEU A 92 3.51 -0.77 -8.04
CA LEU A 92 2.32 -0.82 -7.21
C LEU A 92 1.61 -2.15 -7.44
N THR A 93 1.33 -2.86 -6.36
CA THR A 93 0.62 -4.14 -6.39
C THR A 93 -0.68 -4.01 -5.59
N LEU A 94 -1.81 -4.27 -6.24
CA LEU A 94 -3.10 -4.42 -5.61
C LEU A 94 -3.44 -5.90 -5.55
N ILE A 95 -3.74 -6.40 -4.35
CA ILE A 95 -4.23 -7.76 -4.11
C ILE A 95 -5.70 -7.64 -3.72
N LEU A 96 -6.55 -8.40 -4.40
CA LEU A 96 -8.00 -8.37 -4.26
C LEU A 96 -8.49 -9.72 -3.75
N LEU A 97 -9.02 -9.75 -2.54
CA LEU A 97 -9.52 -10.96 -1.91
C LEU A 97 -11.00 -10.80 -1.56
N PRO A 98 -11.89 -11.69 -2.03
CA PRO A 98 -13.28 -11.71 -1.61
C PRO A 98 -13.41 -11.90 -0.10
N VAL A 99 -14.30 -11.13 0.53
CA VAL A 99 -14.55 -11.20 1.97
C VAL A 99 -16.05 -11.42 2.21
N GLY A 100 -16.39 -12.54 2.83
CA GLY A 100 -17.78 -12.86 3.17
C GLY A 100 -18.67 -13.11 1.95
N LEU A 101 -20.00 -13.04 2.18
CA LEU A 101 -21.03 -13.26 1.15
C LEU A 101 -21.50 -11.96 0.48
N ASP A 102 -21.09 -10.80 0.98
CA ASP A 102 -21.65 -9.47 0.62
C ASP A 102 -20.94 -8.79 -0.56
N GLN A 103 -20.23 -9.53 -1.41
CA GLN A 103 -19.47 -9.00 -2.55
C GLN A 103 -18.45 -7.91 -2.17
N ALA A 104 -18.05 -7.85 -0.90
CA ALA A 104 -16.98 -6.98 -0.47
C ALA A 104 -15.63 -7.59 -0.88
N ILE A 105 -14.77 -6.75 -1.42
CA ILE A 105 -13.39 -7.10 -1.76
C ILE A 105 -12.45 -6.38 -0.81
N SER A 106 -11.64 -7.15 -0.10
CA SER A 106 -10.47 -6.61 0.60
C SER A 106 -9.41 -6.25 -0.43
N VAL A 107 -9.09 -4.99 -0.55
CA VAL A 107 -8.05 -4.48 -1.43
C VAL A 107 -6.83 -4.12 -0.60
N THR A 108 -5.76 -4.88 -0.76
CA THR A 108 -4.46 -4.59 -0.14
C THR A 108 -3.56 -3.91 -1.17
N MET A 109 -2.91 -2.83 -0.79
CA MET A 109 -2.02 -2.07 -1.64
C MET A 109 -0.59 -2.11 -1.11
N HIS A 110 0.37 -2.44 -1.98
CA HIS A 110 1.80 -2.40 -1.72
C HIS A 110 2.48 -1.54 -2.77
N ARG A 111 3.47 -0.77 -2.34
CA ARG A 111 4.32 0.04 -3.22
C ARG A 111 5.77 -0.31 -2.98
N ASP A 112 6.46 -0.69 -4.03
CA ASP A 112 7.89 -0.96 -4.00
C ASP A 112 8.62 0.00 -4.93
N THR A 113 9.88 0.29 -4.63
CA THR A 113 10.81 0.92 -5.53
C THR A 113 11.82 -0.13 -5.97
N VAL A 114 11.95 -0.32 -7.26
CA VAL A 114 12.85 -1.30 -7.88
C VAL A 114 13.84 -0.56 -8.74
N CYS A 115 15.14 -0.68 -8.41
CA CYS A 115 16.22 -0.01 -9.17
C CYS A 115 17.33 -0.99 -9.50
N HIS A 116 18.07 -0.69 -10.57
CA HIS A 116 19.35 -1.32 -10.84
C HIS A 116 20.46 -0.60 -10.05
N ALA A 117 21.25 -1.35 -9.29
CA ALA A 117 22.36 -0.88 -8.50
C ALA A 117 23.56 -1.80 -8.69
N ASP A 118 24.71 -1.50 -8.07
CA ASP A 118 25.84 -2.38 -8.07
C ASP A 118 25.48 -3.76 -7.52
N GLY A 119 25.68 -4.81 -8.33
CA GLY A 119 25.30 -6.18 -8.01
C GLY A 119 23.92 -6.60 -8.49
N GLY A 120 23.18 -5.78 -9.25
CA GLY A 120 21.93 -6.14 -9.90
C GLY A 120 20.71 -5.37 -9.40
N TRP A 121 19.53 -5.95 -9.59
CA TRP A 121 18.26 -5.35 -9.17
C TRP A 121 18.07 -5.39 -7.66
N LYS A 122 17.68 -4.26 -7.09
CA LYS A 122 17.33 -4.13 -5.67
C LYS A 122 15.90 -3.62 -5.53
N ILE A 123 15.26 -4.07 -4.44
CA ILE A 123 13.88 -3.71 -4.11
C ILE A 123 13.89 -3.00 -2.76
N TRP A 124 13.26 -1.84 -2.70
CA TRP A 124 12.95 -1.12 -1.48
C TRP A 124 11.44 -1.09 -1.31
N THR A 125 10.96 -1.66 -0.22
CA THR A 125 9.54 -1.61 0.12
C THR A 125 9.15 -0.20 0.55
N GLY A 126 8.02 0.29 0.06
CA GLY A 126 7.48 1.61 0.41
C GLY A 126 6.81 1.58 1.78
N ASP A 127 7.60 1.47 2.83
CA ASP A 127 7.18 1.41 4.24
C ASP A 127 7.36 2.73 5.00
N ASN A 128 7.93 3.74 4.34
CA ASN A 128 8.05 5.05 4.93
C ASN A 128 6.67 5.75 5.02
N GLU A 129 6.55 6.67 5.96
CA GLU A 129 5.30 7.37 6.26
C GLU A 129 4.66 8.05 5.04
N LYS A 130 5.46 8.62 4.14
CA LYS A 130 4.96 9.28 2.92
C LYS A 130 4.36 8.30 1.93
N ASP A 131 4.99 7.14 1.75
CA ASP A 131 4.48 6.09 0.87
C ASP A 131 3.19 5.49 1.43
N VAL A 132 3.14 5.25 2.74
CA VAL A 132 1.96 4.76 3.44
C VAL A 132 0.80 5.75 3.30
N GLN A 133 1.04 7.03 3.56
CA GLN A 133 0.03 8.08 3.42
C GLN A 133 -0.46 8.21 1.97
N TRP A 134 0.44 8.12 1.00
CA TRP A 134 0.08 8.14 -0.42
C TRP A 134 -0.80 6.93 -0.78
N MET A 135 -0.45 5.73 -0.34
CA MET A 135 -1.25 4.52 -0.58
C MET A 135 -2.63 4.60 0.07
N GLN A 136 -2.72 5.09 1.31
CA GLN A 136 -3.99 5.30 2.01
C GLN A 136 -4.89 6.27 1.25
N THR A 137 -4.35 7.41 0.83
CA THR A 137 -5.08 8.43 0.05
C THR A 137 -5.53 7.87 -1.29
N THR A 138 -4.67 7.12 -1.98
CA THR A 138 -4.97 6.51 -3.27
C THR A 138 -6.09 5.47 -3.14
N LEU A 139 -6.04 4.64 -2.10
CA LEU A 139 -7.05 3.62 -1.86
C LEU A 139 -8.40 4.23 -1.46
N ALA A 140 -8.40 5.27 -0.63
CA ALA A 140 -9.61 6.03 -0.28
C ALA A 140 -10.25 6.69 -1.51
N ASN A 141 -9.46 7.29 -2.38
CA ASN A 141 -9.94 7.88 -3.63
C ASN A 141 -10.50 6.82 -4.59
N LEU A 142 -9.87 5.66 -4.67
CA LEU A 142 -10.36 4.53 -5.47
C LEU A 142 -11.73 4.06 -4.96
N LYS A 143 -11.88 3.88 -3.66
CA LYS A 143 -13.14 3.51 -3.01
C LYS A 143 -14.23 4.55 -3.28
N ALA A 144 -13.96 5.82 -3.03
CA ALA A 144 -14.91 6.90 -3.26
C ALA A 144 -15.37 6.97 -4.74
N LYS A 145 -14.45 6.76 -5.68
CA LYS A 145 -14.75 6.74 -7.12
C LYS A 145 -15.68 5.59 -7.51
N ILE A 146 -15.50 4.41 -6.89
CA ILE A 146 -16.29 3.22 -7.18
C ILE A 146 -17.68 3.31 -6.53
N GLU A 147 -17.72 3.58 -5.23
CA GLU A 147 -18.97 3.58 -4.44
C GLU A 147 -19.80 4.85 -4.69
N GLY A 148 -19.16 5.99 -4.93
CA GLY A 148 -19.83 7.24 -5.29
C GLY A 148 -20.44 7.25 -6.69
N ALA A 149 -20.02 6.37 -7.59
CA ALA A 149 -20.63 6.19 -8.90
C ALA A 149 -21.95 5.40 -8.81
N ASP A 150 -22.04 4.46 -7.86
CA ASP A 150 -23.24 3.62 -7.68
C ASP A 150 -24.42 4.36 -7.00
N GLN A 151 -24.13 5.48 -6.32
CA GLN A 151 -25.18 6.30 -5.67
C GLN A 151 -25.90 7.26 -6.64
N ARG A 152 -25.50 7.31 -7.90
CA ARG A 152 -26.05 8.25 -8.92
C ARG A 152 -26.99 7.60 -9.95
N HIS A 153 -27.50 6.42 -9.65
CA HIS A 153 -28.45 5.71 -10.50
C HIS A 153 -29.79 5.44 -9.76
#